data_efb52790bb2dd7a72c0f3fc8aa5aaded
#
_entry.id   efb52790bb2dd7a72c0f3fc8aa5aaded
#
_cell.length_a   1.000
_cell.length_b   1.000
_cell.length_c   1.000
_cell.angle_alpha   90.00
_cell.angle_beta   90.00
_cell.angle_gamma   90.00
#
_symmetry.space_group_name_H-M   'P 1'
#
loop_
_entity.id
_entity.type
_entity.pdbx_description
1 polymer ?
#
loop_
_entity_poly.entity_id
_entity_poly.type
_entity_poly.pdbx_seq_one_letter_code
_entity_poly.pdbx_strand_id
1 'polypeptide(L)'
;DIQSTVTSDGDCLMTVTVNLRLEAAMDSLTYPVPLDAKSITLNGSNASVRQTNSAQQVDLSRISKGYVGEASVRIGYTLPKAVKITTINQTLVDQKKEAPKRELVLTVPLLSGFAYPVEAMNFTITMPSNCVGLDPAFTSIYRQESIESDLKILPLTGSQVIGSATAVMNDREGVTMTMQVPEKMFPTVSTYVRDGNPELPYILGFFGAALLYWLLTLRTLPLVSSRASTAPAGIT
;
A
#
# COMPACT_ATOMS: atom_id res chain seq x y z
N ASP A 1 20.89 -5.48 -4.69
CA ASP A 1 20.93 -4.74 -3.43
C ASP A 1 19.70 -3.85 -3.32
N ILE A 2 18.99 -3.93 -2.20
CA ILE A 2 17.71 -3.24 -1.99
C ILE A 2 17.87 -2.31 -0.79
N GLN A 3 17.66 -1.03 -1.00
CA GLN A 3 17.62 -0.02 0.04
C GLN A 3 16.22 0.59 0.09
N SER A 4 15.64 0.64 1.26
CA SER A 4 14.30 1.12 1.48
C SER A 4 14.27 2.08 2.67
N THR A 5 13.50 3.15 2.55
CA THR A 5 13.26 4.10 3.64
C THR A 5 11.76 4.28 3.81
N VAL A 6 11.25 3.89 4.96
CA VAL A 6 9.84 4.07 5.32
C VAL A 6 9.69 5.43 5.97
N THR A 7 8.77 6.24 5.45
CA THR A 7 8.49 7.57 5.97
C THR A 7 7.47 7.52 7.11
N SER A 8 7.38 8.57 7.92
CA SER A 8 6.36 8.70 8.98
C SER A 8 4.93 8.71 8.46
N ASP A 9 4.75 9.02 7.16
CA ASP A 9 3.44 9.03 6.49
C ASP A 9 3.03 7.65 5.98
N GLY A 10 3.88 6.63 6.18
CA GLY A 10 3.63 5.26 5.78
C GLY A 10 3.94 4.95 4.33
N ASP A 11 4.58 5.85 3.60
CA ASP A 11 5.12 5.59 2.27
C ASP A 11 6.49 4.94 2.38
N CYS A 12 6.89 4.19 1.35
CA CYS A 12 8.19 3.54 1.30
C CYS A 12 8.96 3.95 0.04
N LEU A 13 10.11 4.59 0.23
CA LEU A 13 11.04 4.96 -0.84
C LEU A 13 11.97 3.78 -1.10
N MET A 14 11.93 3.24 -2.30
CA MET A 14 12.71 2.07 -2.71
C MET A 14 13.82 2.46 -3.67
N THR A 15 15.00 1.91 -3.45
CA THR A 15 16.12 1.94 -4.38
C THR A 15 16.66 0.52 -4.55
N VAL A 16 16.54 -0.02 -5.75
CA VAL A 16 17.02 -1.36 -6.11
C VAL A 16 18.19 -1.22 -7.04
N THR A 17 19.36 -1.73 -6.63
CA THR A 17 20.53 -1.86 -7.50
C THR A 17 20.57 -3.29 -8.00
N VAL A 18 20.41 -3.46 -9.32
CA VAL A 18 20.42 -4.76 -10.00
C VAL A 18 21.76 -4.89 -10.74
N ASN A 19 22.57 -5.86 -10.33
CA ASN A 19 23.77 -6.24 -11.03
C ASN A 19 23.42 -7.40 -11.97
N LEU A 20 23.59 -7.17 -13.24
CA LEU A 20 23.23 -8.09 -14.32
C LEU A 20 24.51 -8.71 -14.88
N ARG A 21 24.47 -10.02 -15.11
CA ARG A 21 25.47 -10.74 -15.88
C ARG A 21 24.80 -11.26 -17.15
N LEU A 22 25.06 -10.59 -18.25
CA LEU A 22 24.45 -10.88 -19.53
C LEU A 22 25.40 -11.81 -20.33
N GLU A 23 25.04 -13.07 -20.47
CA GLU A 23 25.83 -14.06 -21.23
C GLU A 23 25.61 -13.95 -22.74
N ALA A 24 24.49 -13.35 -23.15
CA ALA A 24 24.14 -13.06 -24.51
C ALA A 24 23.42 -11.72 -24.62
N ALA A 25 23.49 -11.07 -25.77
CA ALA A 25 22.71 -9.88 -26.05
C ALA A 25 21.23 -10.21 -26.10
N MET A 26 20.40 -9.37 -25.43
CA MET A 26 18.97 -9.56 -25.32
C MET A 26 18.25 -8.36 -25.95
N ASP A 27 17.25 -8.63 -26.79
CA ASP A 27 16.45 -7.58 -27.43
C ASP A 27 15.52 -6.87 -26.44
N SER A 28 15.10 -7.59 -25.40
CA SER A 28 14.23 -7.04 -24.36
C SER A 28 14.60 -7.59 -23.01
N LEU A 29 14.79 -6.69 -22.06
CA LEU A 29 14.97 -7.02 -20.65
C LEU A 29 14.10 -6.05 -19.85
N THR A 30 13.34 -6.57 -18.89
CA THR A 30 12.49 -5.76 -18.04
C THR A 30 12.67 -6.13 -16.58
N TYR A 31 12.49 -5.17 -15.69
CA TYR A 31 12.47 -5.39 -14.25
C TYR A 31 11.08 -5.07 -13.67
N PRO A 32 10.45 -6.01 -12.97
CA PRO A 32 9.13 -5.80 -12.39
C PRO A 32 9.21 -4.97 -11.11
N VAL A 33 8.32 -3.98 -11.00
CA VAL A 33 8.04 -3.23 -9.77
C VAL A 33 6.56 -3.33 -9.44
N PRO A 34 6.14 -3.13 -8.19
CA PRO A 34 4.73 -3.22 -7.79
C PRO A 34 3.81 -2.32 -8.63
N LEU A 35 2.53 -2.73 -8.78
CA LEU A 35 1.53 -1.97 -9.56
C LEU A 35 1.26 -0.58 -9.01
N ASP A 36 1.33 -0.42 -7.70
CA ASP A 36 1.09 0.83 -6.98
C ASP A 36 2.34 1.73 -6.88
N ALA A 37 3.50 1.26 -7.41
CA ALA A 37 4.72 2.05 -7.45
C ALA A 37 4.54 3.34 -8.25
N LYS A 38 5.07 4.44 -7.72
CA LYS A 38 5.04 5.78 -8.31
C LYS A 38 6.45 6.34 -8.47
N SER A 39 6.58 7.37 -9.30
CA SER A 39 7.85 8.11 -9.48
C SER A 39 9.01 7.18 -9.86
N ILE A 40 8.76 6.25 -10.81
CA ILE A 40 9.72 5.22 -11.17
C ILE A 40 10.86 5.85 -11.98
N THR A 41 12.08 5.62 -11.51
CA THR A 41 13.30 6.11 -12.14
C THR A 41 14.26 4.98 -12.48
N LEU A 42 15.02 5.16 -13.53
CA LEU A 42 16.12 4.30 -13.94
C LEU A 42 17.40 5.15 -14.03
N ASN A 43 18.40 4.82 -13.21
CA ASN A 43 19.65 5.58 -13.09
C ASN A 43 19.42 7.09 -12.84
N GLY A 44 18.40 7.42 -12.04
CA GLY A 44 18.06 8.80 -11.66
C GLY A 44 17.21 9.57 -12.69
N SER A 45 16.89 8.98 -13.84
CA SER A 45 16.00 9.56 -14.85
C SER A 45 14.65 8.86 -14.87
N ASN A 46 13.59 9.52 -15.34
CA ASN A 46 12.29 8.88 -15.48
C ASN A 46 12.38 7.60 -16.34
N ALA A 47 11.87 6.51 -15.79
CA ALA A 47 11.92 5.22 -16.47
C ALA A 47 10.82 5.08 -17.53
N SER A 48 11.12 4.35 -18.61
CA SER A 48 10.09 3.82 -19.50
C SER A 48 9.43 2.61 -18.84
N VAL A 49 8.12 2.67 -18.64
CA VAL A 49 7.38 1.65 -17.89
C VAL A 49 6.21 1.14 -18.71
N ARG A 50 6.04 -0.18 -18.74
CA ARG A 50 4.88 -0.85 -19.32
C ARG A 50 4.07 -1.49 -18.20
N GLN A 51 2.80 -1.16 -18.09
CA GLN A 51 1.92 -1.78 -17.11
C GLN A 51 1.40 -3.13 -17.62
N THR A 52 1.42 -4.14 -16.73
CA THR A 52 0.81 -5.46 -16.92
C THR A 52 -0.27 -5.67 -15.86
N ASN A 53 -0.96 -6.81 -15.86
CA ASN A 53 -2.00 -7.11 -14.87
C ASN A 53 -1.45 -7.33 -13.46
N SER A 54 -0.15 -7.70 -13.32
CA SER A 54 0.45 -8.08 -12.03
C SER A 54 1.56 -7.14 -11.56
N ALA A 55 2.17 -6.37 -12.46
CA ALA A 55 3.30 -5.50 -12.14
C ALA A 55 3.45 -4.38 -13.17
N GLN A 56 4.24 -3.38 -12.83
CA GLN A 56 4.79 -2.43 -13.79
C GLN A 56 6.18 -2.94 -14.23
N GLN A 57 6.44 -2.97 -15.53
CA GLN A 57 7.69 -3.46 -16.09
C GLN A 57 8.58 -2.27 -16.50
N VAL A 58 9.69 -2.09 -15.81
CA VAL A 58 10.71 -1.10 -16.15
C VAL A 58 11.54 -1.63 -17.32
N ASP A 59 11.61 -0.87 -18.40
CA ASP A 59 12.37 -1.24 -19.60
C ASP A 59 13.88 -1.05 -19.39
N LEU A 60 14.63 -2.15 -19.47
CA LEU A 60 16.10 -2.20 -19.41
C LEU A 60 16.74 -2.49 -20.77
N SER A 61 15.98 -2.51 -21.85
CA SER A 61 16.46 -2.90 -23.20
C SER A 61 17.61 -2.03 -23.68
N ARG A 62 17.68 -0.77 -23.26
CA ARG A 62 18.83 0.11 -23.60
C ARG A 62 20.18 -0.40 -23.08
N ILE A 63 20.13 -1.26 -22.04
CA ILE A 63 21.33 -1.80 -21.39
C ILE A 63 21.65 -3.17 -21.95
N SER A 64 20.64 -3.99 -22.25
CA SER A 64 20.81 -5.37 -22.70
C SER A 64 20.99 -5.52 -24.20
N LYS A 65 20.50 -4.57 -25.02
CA LYS A 65 20.49 -4.67 -26.45
C LYS A 65 21.90 -4.51 -27.00
N GLY A 66 22.40 -5.58 -27.62
CA GLY A 66 23.76 -5.61 -28.23
C GLY A 66 24.91 -5.64 -27.21
N TYR A 67 24.63 -5.81 -25.92
CA TYR A 67 25.64 -5.84 -24.86
C TYR A 67 25.74 -7.23 -24.23
N VAL A 68 26.97 -7.68 -24.00
CA VAL A 68 27.31 -8.91 -23.26
C VAL A 68 28.34 -8.54 -22.21
N GLY A 69 28.15 -9.03 -20.99
CA GLY A 69 29.03 -8.74 -19.86
C GLY A 69 28.28 -8.29 -18.62
N GLU A 70 28.98 -7.63 -17.71
CA GLU A 70 28.40 -7.16 -16.44
C GLU A 70 27.87 -5.74 -16.60
N ALA A 71 26.65 -5.52 -16.12
CA ALA A 71 26.00 -4.22 -16.09
C ALA A 71 25.35 -4.00 -14.72
N SER A 72 25.32 -2.75 -14.26
CA SER A 72 24.64 -2.37 -13.03
C SER A 72 23.63 -1.27 -13.31
N VAL A 73 22.42 -1.42 -12.78
CA VAL A 73 21.34 -0.45 -12.92
C VAL A 73 20.73 -0.13 -11.57
N ARG A 74 20.34 1.12 -11.39
CA ARG A 74 19.63 1.59 -10.20
C ARG A 74 18.20 1.96 -10.56
N ILE A 75 17.25 1.29 -9.93
CA ILE A 75 15.82 1.54 -10.09
C ILE A 75 15.30 2.16 -8.79
N GLY A 76 14.73 3.36 -8.89
CA GLY A 76 14.11 4.06 -7.75
C GLY A 76 12.61 4.14 -7.94
N TYR A 77 11.83 3.98 -6.87
CA TYR A 77 10.39 4.20 -6.89
C TYR A 77 9.83 4.43 -5.48
N THR A 78 8.62 4.96 -5.41
CA THR A 78 7.88 5.16 -4.17
C THR A 78 6.70 4.21 -4.11
N LEU A 79 6.55 3.49 -3.01
CA LEU A 79 5.37 2.70 -2.68
C LEU A 79 4.49 3.54 -1.76
N PRO A 80 3.36 4.07 -2.23
CA PRO A 80 2.45 4.81 -1.38
C PRO A 80 1.70 3.84 -0.45
N LYS A 81 1.47 4.28 0.78
CA LYS A 81 0.69 3.52 1.77
C LYS A 81 1.23 2.09 2.01
N ALA A 82 2.57 1.97 2.13
CA ALA A 82 3.21 0.71 2.50
C ALA A 82 2.79 0.27 3.92
N VAL A 83 2.42 1.21 4.78
CA VAL A 83 1.79 0.94 6.08
C VAL A 83 0.28 1.03 5.94
N LYS A 84 -0.41 -0.06 6.28
CA LYS A 84 -1.87 -0.17 6.20
C LYS A 84 -2.45 -0.62 7.55
N ILE A 85 -3.70 -0.26 7.79
CA ILE A 85 -4.45 -0.75 8.93
C ILE A 85 -5.08 -2.06 8.55
N THR A 86 -4.82 -3.08 9.34
CA THR A 86 -5.47 -4.38 9.24
C THR A 86 -6.39 -4.56 10.43
N THR A 87 -7.66 -4.90 10.16
CA THR A 87 -8.62 -5.28 11.21
C THR A 87 -8.48 -6.77 11.42
N ILE A 88 -7.96 -7.17 12.58
CA ILE A 88 -7.96 -8.58 12.96
C ILE A 88 -9.35 -8.90 13.48
N ASN A 89 -10.13 -9.60 12.68
CA ASN A 89 -11.33 -10.25 13.18
C ASN A 89 -10.88 -11.41 14.05
N GLN A 90 -10.84 -11.22 15.37
CA GLN A 90 -10.70 -12.34 16.29
C GLN A 90 -11.93 -13.22 16.13
N THR A 91 -11.78 -14.27 15.35
CA THR A 91 -12.81 -15.27 15.13
C THR A 91 -13.04 -16.02 16.45
N LEU A 92 -14.19 -15.68 17.14
CA LEU A 92 -15.01 -16.61 17.92
C LEU A 92 -14.28 -17.62 18.85
N VAL A 93 -13.67 -17.16 19.93
CA VAL A 93 -13.45 -18.05 21.08
C VAL A 93 -14.03 -17.52 22.39
N ASP A 94 -14.43 -16.26 22.50
CA ASP A 94 -15.19 -15.81 23.67
C ASP A 94 -16.21 -14.72 23.31
N GLN A 95 -17.46 -14.92 23.73
CA GLN A 95 -18.61 -14.04 23.52
C GLN A 95 -18.53 -12.71 24.30
N LYS A 96 -17.36 -12.16 24.53
CA LYS A 96 -17.18 -10.79 24.97
C LYS A 96 -16.96 -9.93 23.74
N LYS A 97 -17.87 -9.00 23.48
CA LYS A 97 -17.80 -7.95 22.46
C LYS A 97 -16.60 -7.03 22.74
N GLU A 98 -15.39 -7.49 22.46
CA GLU A 98 -14.25 -6.59 22.36
C GLU A 98 -14.26 -5.96 20.97
N ALA A 99 -14.07 -4.65 20.93
CA ALA A 99 -13.94 -3.94 19.65
C ALA A 99 -12.81 -4.58 18.82
N PRO A 100 -12.97 -4.71 17.48
CA PRO A 100 -11.98 -5.33 16.64
C PRO A 100 -10.62 -4.62 16.82
N LYS A 101 -9.60 -5.37 17.19
CA LYS A 101 -8.26 -4.82 17.39
C LYS A 101 -7.72 -4.39 16.04
N ARG A 102 -7.39 -3.11 15.92
CA ARG A 102 -6.77 -2.55 14.73
C ARG A 102 -5.26 -2.59 14.91
N GLU A 103 -4.57 -3.07 13.91
CA GLU A 103 -3.12 -3.13 13.89
C GLU A 103 -2.58 -2.49 12.61
N LEU A 104 -1.46 -1.78 12.74
CA LEU A 104 -0.74 -1.27 11.59
C LEU A 104 0.21 -2.35 11.09
N VAL A 105 0.15 -2.62 9.79
CA VAL A 105 1.03 -3.58 9.13
C VAL A 105 1.80 -2.86 8.04
N LEU A 106 3.12 -2.90 8.15
CA LEU A 106 4.04 -2.50 7.10
C LEU A 106 4.21 -3.67 6.13
N THR A 107 4.10 -3.40 4.82
CA THR A 107 4.33 -4.37 3.76
C THR A 107 5.33 -3.80 2.77
N VAL A 108 6.48 -4.46 2.62
CA VAL A 108 7.56 -4.05 1.71
C VAL A 108 7.89 -5.20 0.76
N PRO A 109 7.56 -5.10 -0.53
CA PRO A 109 7.99 -6.06 -1.53
C PRO A 109 9.49 -5.86 -1.81
N LEU A 110 10.30 -6.86 -1.47
CA LEU A 110 11.75 -6.87 -1.72
C LEU A 110 12.06 -7.34 -3.13
N LEU A 111 11.31 -8.33 -3.61
CA LEU A 111 11.45 -8.88 -4.95
C LEU A 111 10.05 -9.04 -5.56
N SER A 112 9.86 -8.56 -6.79
CA SER A 112 8.55 -8.51 -7.44
C SER A 112 8.42 -9.46 -8.64
N GLY A 113 9.12 -10.61 -8.61
CA GLY A 113 8.99 -11.61 -9.66
C GLY A 113 9.87 -11.34 -10.88
N PHE A 114 11.15 -11.06 -10.70
CA PHE A 114 12.09 -10.93 -11.79
C PHE A 114 12.16 -12.21 -12.66
N ALA A 115 12.23 -12.06 -13.98
CA ALA A 115 12.13 -13.19 -14.91
C ALA A 115 13.33 -14.15 -14.89
N TYR A 116 14.39 -13.81 -14.16
CA TYR A 116 15.62 -14.57 -14.05
C TYR A 116 15.92 -14.88 -12.59
N PRO A 117 16.69 -15.96 -12.32
CA PRO A 117 17.12 -16.26 -10.96
C PRO A 117 17.95 -15.11 -10.38
N VAL A 118 17.80 -14.90 -9.08
CA VAL A 118 18.56 -13.90 -8.32
C VAL A 118 19.57 -14.61 -7.44
N GLU A 119 20.84 -14.59 -7.84
CA GLU A 119 21.91 -15.32 -7.17
C GLU A 119 22.24 -14.77 -5.78
N ALA A 120 22.12 -13.45 -5.62
CA ALA A 120 22.36 -12.79 -4.34
C ALA A 120 21.38 -11.64 -4.13
N MET A 121 20.79 -11.55 -2.95
CA MET A 121 19.92 -10.45 -2.55
C MET A 121 20.36 -9.95 -1.17
N ASN A 122 20.65 -8.66 -1.08
CA ASN A 122 20.86 -7.96 0.18
C ASN A 122 19.80 -6.88 0.32
N PHE A 123 19.32 -6.64 1.53
CA PHE A 123 18.36 -5.57 1.76
C PHE A 123 18.61 -4.83 3.07
N THR A 124 18.31 -3.55 3.05
CA THR A 124 18.30 -2.68 4.22
C THR A 124 17.03 -1.85 4.18
N ILE A 125 16.21 -1.97 5.22
CA ILE A 125 14.96 -1.20 5.36
C ILE A 125 15.14 -0.27 6.56
N THR A 126 15.12 1.02 6.30
CA THR A 126 15.22 2.06 7.33
C THR A 126 13.83 2.49 7.77
N MET A 127 13.55 2.37 9.05
CA MET A 127 12.29 2.74 9.70
C MET A 127 12.35 4.18 10.21
N PRO A 128 11.21 4.89 10.36
CA PRO A 128 11.19 6.26 10.88
C PRO A 128 11.58 6.36 12.36
N SER A 129 11.56 5.25 13.11
CA SER A 129 11.99 5.19 14.49
C SER A 129 12.54 3.80 14.86
N ASN A 130 12.92 3.62 16.13
CA ASN A 130 13.49 2.38 16.64
C ASN A 130 12.50 1.21 16.43
N CYS A 131 12.99 0.12 15.82
CA CYS A 131 12.27 -1.11 15.53
C CYS A 131 12.71 -2.32 16.36
N VAL A 132 13.54 -2.12 17.36
CA VAL A 132 13.97 -3.20 18.28
C VAL A 132 12.74 -3.84 18.96
N GLY A 133 12.70 -5.18 18.93
CA GLY A 133 11.57 -5.94 19.48
C GLY A 133 10.38 -6.12 18.54
N LEU A 134 10.44 -5.59 17.30
CA LEU A 134 9.49 -5.93 16.25
C LEU A 134 9.93 -7.23 15.56
N ASP A 135 8.96 -7.94 14.99
CA ASP A 135 9.18 -9.25 14.35
C ASP A 135 8.79 -9.17 12.87
N PRO A 136 9.76 -9.05 11.95
CA PRO A 136 9.51 -9.04 10.52
C PRO A 136 9.29 -10.47 10.01
N ALA A 137 8.18 -10.73 9.34
CA ALA A 137 7.88 -11.97 8.64
C ALA A 137 8.17 -11.84 7.14
N PHE A 138 8.71 -12.88 6.53
CA PHE A 138 9.06 -12.91 5.13
C PHE A 138 8.31 -14.03 4.42
N THR A 139 7.63 -13.69 3.33
CA THR A 139 6.82 -14.63 2.55
C THR A 139 7.22 -14.61 1.10
N SER A 140 7.22 -15.79 0.47
CA SER A 140 7.30 -15.92 -0.99
C SER A 140 5.90 -15.80 -1.59
N ILE A 141 5.75 -14.95 -2.60
CA ILE A 141 4.48 -14.78 -3.32
C ILE A 141 4.12 -16.07 -4.09
N TYR A 142 5.11 -16.77 -4.61
CA TYR A 142 4.89 -18.00 -5.38
C TYR A 142 4.61 -19.22 -4.51
N ARG A 143 5.40 -19.40 -3.47
CA ARG A 143 5.26 -20.57 -2.58
C ARG A 143 4.12 -20.39 -1.60
N GLN A 144 3.68 -19.14 -1.35
CA GLN A 144 2.72 -18.76 -0.29
C GLN A 144 3.15 -19.27 1.11
N GLU A 145 4.45 -19.46 1.28
CA GLU A 145 5.08 -20.01 2.47
C GLU A 145 6.08 -19.00 3.04
N SER A 146 6.41 -19.17 4.33
CA SER A 146 7.52 -18.45 4.94
C SER A 146 8.84 -18.87 4.29
N ILE A 147 9.69 -17.90 3.96
CA ILE A 147 11.03 -18.12 3.40
C ILE A 147 12.12 -17.68 4.38
N GLU A 148 11.81 -17.63 5.66
CA GLU A 148 12.77 -17.21 6.70
C GLU A 148 14.01 -18.11 6.74
N SER A 149 13.87 -19.40 6.40
CA SER A 149 15.00 -20.33 6.26
C SER A 149 15.98 -19.96 5.15
N ASP A 150 15.49 -19.27 4.10
CA ASP A 150 16.26 -18.87 2.93
C ASP A 150 16.88 -17.47 3.11
N LEU A 151 16.64 -16.84 4.25
CA LEU A 151 17.11 -15.50 4.58
C LEU A 151 17.94 -15.50 5.87
N LYS A 152 19.01 -14.74 5.87
CA LYS A 152 19.77 -14.39 7.06
C LYS A 152 19.39 -12.97 7.49
N ILE A 153 18.63 -12.85 8.54
CA ILE A 153 18.23 -11.57 9.11
C ILE A 153 19.17 -11.23 10.25
N LEU A 154 19.74 -10.04 10.25
CA LEU A 154 20.54 -9.55 11.37
C LEU A 154 19.62 -9.11 12.51
N PRO A 155 20.07 -9.23 13.77
CA PRO A 155 19.31 -8.73 14.90
C PRO A 155 18.90 -7.26 14.68
N LEU A 156 17.65 -6.93 14.96
CA LEU A 156 17.14 -5.58 14.82
C LEU A 156 17.83 -4.65 15.81
N THR A 157 18.63 -3.73 15.29
CA THR A 157 19.34 -2.72 16.06
C THR A 157 18.98 -1.33 15.60
N GLY A 158 18.44 -0.50 16.48
CA GLY A 158 18.01 0.86 16.11
C GLY A 158 16.81 0.86 15.15
N SER A 159 16.92 1.57 14.04
CA SER A 159 15.84 1.79 13.08
C SER A 159 16.00 1.02 11.76
N GLN A 160 16.77 -0.06 11.73
CA GLN A 160 17.04 -0.78 10.51
C GLN A 160 16.71 -2.27 10.62
N VAL A 161 16.13 -2.80 9.53
CA VAL A 161 15.99 -4.23 9.27
C VAL A 161 16.97 -4.56 8.14
N ILE A 162 17.96 -5.40 8.43
CA ILE A 162 19.03 -5.76 7.49
C ILE A 162 19.02 -7.28 7.30
N GLY A 163 19.11 -7.71 6.06
CA GLY A 163 19.18 -9.13 5.75
C GLY A 163 19.74 -9.42 4.38
N SER A 164 19.95 -10.71 4.13
CA SER A 164 20.43 -11.22 2.85
C SER A 164 19.82 -12.59 2.56
N ALA A 165 19.69 -12.93 1.27
CA ALA A 165 19.36 -14.29 0.86
C ALA A 165 20.55 -15.22 1.10
N THR A 166 20.28 -16.42 1.62
CA THR A 166 21.26 -17.50 1.83
C THR A 166 21.25 -18.51 0.68
N ALA A 167 20.22 -18.47 -0.14
CA ALA A 167 20.02 -19.31 -1.31
C ALA A 167 19.68 -18.49 -2.55
N VAL A 168 19.86 -19.07 -3.72
CA VAL A 168 19.44 -18.49 -5.00
C VAL A 168 17.92 -18.41 -5.02
N MET A 169 17.36 -17.23 -5.29
CA MET A 169 15.93 -17.06 -5.52
C MET A 169 15.60 -17.49 -6.95
N ASN A 170 14.55 -18.28 -7.09
CA ASN A 170 14.12 -18.80 -8.38
C ASN A 170 13.68 -17.68 -9.33
N ASP A 171 13.62 -17.99 -10.62
CA ASP A 171 13.00 -17.10 -11.59
C ASP A 171 11.54 -16.80 -11.18
N ARG A 172 11.13 -15.55 -11.40
CA ARG A 172 9.80 -15.01 -11.07
C ARG A 172 9.41 -15.10 -9.58
N GLU A 173 10.33 -15.41 -8.70
CA GLU A 173 10.05 -15.41 -7.27
C GLU A 173 9.82 -14.00 -6.75
N GLY A 174 8.78 -13.82 -5.96
CA GLY A 174 8.50 -12.58 -5.25
C GLY A 174 8.74 -12.77 -3.75
N VAL A 175 9.40 -11.80 -3.14
CA VAL A 175 9.67 -11.79 -1.70
C VAL A 175 9.05 -10.55 -1.09
N THR A 176 8.22 -10.74 -0.07
CA THR A 176 7.57 -9.64 0.65
C THR A 176 7.87 -9.74 2.13
N MET A 177 8.34 -8.64 2.71
CA MET A 177 8.41 -8.46 4.15
C MET A 177 7.11 -7.87 4.67
N THR A 178 6.56 -8.45 5.73
CA THR A 178 5.45 -7.89 6.50
C THR A 178 5.88 -7.74 7.96
N MET A 179 5.46 -6.66 8.61
CA MET A 179 5.79 -6.41 10.01
C MET A 179 4.67 -5.62 10.68
N GLN A 180 4.25 -6.08 11.85
CA GLN A 180 3.36 -5.29 12.71
C GLN A 180 4.14 -4.13 13.32
N VAL A 181 3.60 -2.92 13.21
CA VAL A 181 4.28 -1.71 13.67
C VAL A 181 3.39 -0.92 14.65
N PRO A 182 3.97 -0.29 15.68
CA PRO A 182 3.21 0.47 16.65
C PRO A 182 2.67 1.78 16.05
N GLU A 183 1.45 2.16 16.40
CA GLU A 183 0.79 3.40 15.92
C GLU A 183 1.63 4.66 16.14
N LYS A 184 2.36 4.73 17.26
CA LYS A 184 3.24 5.87 17.57
C LYS A 184 4.35 6.11 16.54
N MET A 185 4.70 5.09 15.76
CA MET A 185 5.70 5.18 14.70
C MET A 185 5.15 5.88 13.45
N PHE A 186 3.83 5.79 13.26
CA PHE A 186 3.13 6.32 12.09
C PHE A 186 1.90 7.16 12.51
N PRO A 187 2.11 8.29 13.16
CA PRO A 187 1.02 9.10 13.73
C PRO A 187 0.04 9.60 12.65
N THR A 188 0.52 9.88 11.46
CA THR A 188 -0.30 10.34 10.34
C THR A 188 -1.21 9.24 9.80
N VAL A 189 -0.72 7.99 9.76
CA VAL A 189 -1.51 6.84 9.29
C VAL A 189 -2.62 6.51 10.30
N SER A 190 -2.36 6.59 11.60
CA SER A 190 -3.36 6.31 12.64
C SER A 190 -4.47 7.36 12.70
N THR A 191 -4.16 8.63 12.48
CA THR A 191 -5.17 9.72 12.44
C THR A 191 -6.07 9.61 11.22
N TYR A 192 -5.55 9.20 10.08
CA TYR A 192 -6.34 9.10 8.84
C TYR A 192 -7.47 8.06 8.91
N VAL A 193 -7.37 7.09 9.83
CA VAL A 193 -8.42 6.08 10.04
C VAL A 193 -9.35 6.45 11.19
N ARG A 194 -8.94 7.33 12.08
CA ARG A 194 -9.75 7.79 13.21
C ARG A 194 -10.89 8.71 12.77
N ASP A 195 -10.71 9.45 11.67
CA ASP A 195 -11.67 10.46 11.19
C ASP A 195 -12.51 10.04 9.97
N GLY A 196 -12.35 8.80 9.48
CA GLY A 196 -12.92 8.46 8.19
C GLY A 196 -13.88 7.27 8.19
N ASN A 197 -15.10 7.43 8.70
CA ASN A 197 -16.20 6.76 8.02
C ASN A 197 -16.47 7.57 6.74
N PRO A 198 -15.98 7.14 5.53
CA PRO A 198 -16.08 7.94 4.30
C PRO A 198 -17.55 8.21 3.91
N GLU A 199 -18.49 7.49 4.53
CA GLU A 199 -19.93 7.66 4.34
C GLU A 199 -20.51 8.79 5.20
N LEU A 200 -19.84 9.20 6.28
CA LEU A 200 -20.36 10.20 7.21
C LEU A 200 -20.64 11.56 6.55
N PRO A 201 -19.78 12.14 5.71
CA PRO A 201 -20.08 13.39 5.02
C PRO A 201 -21.23 13.24 4.00
N TYR A 202 -21.37 12.07 3.36
CA TYR A 202 -22.49 11.80 2.45
C TYR A 202 -23.81 11.65 3.20
N ILE A 203 -23.79 10.96 4.35
CA ILE A 203 -24.94 10.80 5.23
C ILE A 203 -25.39 12.17 5.78
N LEU A 204 -24.45 12.97 6.29
CA LEU A 204 -24.75 14.34 6.78
C LEU A 204 -25.22 15.24 5.63
N GLY A 205 -24.65 15.15 4.44
CA GLY A 205 -25.07 15.87 3.25
C GLY A 205 -26.50 15.51 2.85
N PHE A 206 -26.84 14.21 2.83
CA PHE A 206 -28.17 13.72 2.50
C PHE A 206 -29.23 14.20 3.51
N PHE A 207 -28.96 14.07 4.82
CA PHE A 207 -29.87 14.56 5.85
C PHE A 207 -30.01 16.08 5.83
N GLY A 208 -28.93 16.82 5.57
CA GLY A 208 -28.96 18.27 5.39
C GLY A 208 -29.82 18.70 4.20
N ALA A 209 -29.67 18.04 3.05
CA ALA A 209 -30.49 18.31 1.87
C ALA A 209 -31.97 17.96 2.08
N ALA A 210 -32.27 16.83 2.71
CA ALA A 210 -33.63 16.41 3.05
C ALA A 210 -34.31 17.41 4.01
N LEU A 211 -33.60 17.90 5.01
CA LEU A 211 -34.10 18.88 5.97
C LEU A 211 -34.35 20.25 5.30
N LEU A 212 -33.46 20.66 4.42
CA LEU A 212 -33.64 21.88 3.60
C LEU A 212 -34.87 21.77 2.68
N TYR A 213 -35.02 20.64 2.01
CA TYR A 213 -36.20 20.37 1.17
C TYR A 213 -37.48 20.40 1.97
N TRP A 214 -37.50 19.78 3.15
CA TRP A 214 -38.66 19.78 4.05
C TRP A 214 -39.01 21.20 4.54
N LEU A 215 -38.03 22.02 4.91
CA LEU A 215 -38.25 23.42 5.32
C LEU A 215 -38.79 24.27 4.15
N LEU A 216 -38.31 24.05 2.93
CA LEU A 216 -38.82 24.74 1.75
C LEU A 216 -40.26 24.36 1.42
N THR A 217 -40.61 23.07 1.57
CA THR A 217 -42.01 22.59 1.34
C THR A 217 -42.96 23.11 2.38
N LEU A 218 -42.54 23.24 3.65
CA LEU A 218 -43.34 23.88 4.69
C LEU A 218 -43.64 25.34 4.40
N ARG A 219 -42.69 26.07 3.79
CA ARG A 219 -42.90 27.48 3.42
C ARG A 219 -43.81 27.65 2.19
N THR A 220 -43.91 26.65 1.34
CA THR A 220 -44.74 26.71 0.11
C THR A 220 -46.16 26.15 0.30
N LEU A 221 -46.45 25.51 1.45
CA LEU A 221 -47.80 25.09 1.76
C LEU A 221 -48.68 26.35 1.96
N PRO A 222 -49.63 26.65 1.08
CA PRO A 222 -50.55 27.76 1.27
C PRO A 222 -51.35 27.46 2.57
N LEU A 223 -51.33 28.43 3.48
CA LEU A 223 -52.26 28.44 4.61
C LEU A 223 -53.68 28.41 4.01
N VAL A 224 -54.25 27.21 3.95
CA VAL A 224 -55.68 27.06 3.64
C VAL A 224 -56.42 27.66 4.80
N SER A 225 -56.70 28.97 4.74
CA SER A 225 -57.64 29.62 5.66
C SER A 225 -59.02 29.01 5.36
N SER A 226 -59.53 28.20 6.27
CA SER A 226 -60.93 27.80 6.29
C SER A 226 -61.81 29.03 6.47
N ARG A 227 -62.21 29.68 5.39
CA ARG A 227 -63.36 30.60 5.39
C ARG A 227 -64.60 29.77 5.71
N ALA A 228 -65.02 29.83 6.92
CA ALA A 228 -66.34 29.39 7.28
C ALA A 228 -67.34 30.15 6.44
N SER A 229 -68.01 29.46 5.52
CA SER A 229 -69.15 29.95 4.76
C SER A 229 -70.33 30.10 5.73
N THR A 230 -70.61 31.32 6.13
CA THR A 230 -71.89 31.64 6.77
C THR A 230 -72.95 31.63 5.67
N ALA A 231 -73.80 30.63 5.62
CA ALA A 231 -75.00 30.60 4.79
C ALA A 231 -76.00 31.65 5.34
N PRO A 232 -76.62 32.44 4.45
CA PRO A 232 -77.70 33.36 4.86
C PRO A 232 -79.00 32.57 5.19
N ALA A 233 -79.59 32.84 6.34
CA ALA A 233 -80.95 32.41 6.66
C ALA A 233 -81.89 33.07 5.70
N GLY A 234 -82.63 32.32 4.88
CA GLY A 234 -83.72 32.76 4.04
C GLY A 234 -85.01 32.64 4.82
N ILE A 235 -85.76 33.74 4.89
CA ILE A 235 -87.07 33.94 5.44
C ILE A 235 -88.09 33.56 4.40
N THR A 236 -89.09 32.84 4.76
CA THR A 236 -90.52 32.73 4.69
C THR A 236 -91.01 31.35 4.49
#